data_0782da13dc78664fe8af2b3c4581cb2a
#
_entry.id   0782da13dc78664fe8af2b3c4581cb2a
#
_cell.length_a   1.000
_cell.length_b   1.000
_cell.length_c   1.000
_cell.angle_alpha   90.00
_cell.angle_beta   90.00
_cell.angle_gamma   90.00
#
_symmetry.space_group_name_H-M   'P 1'
#
loop_
_entity.id
_entity.type
_entity.pdbx_description
1 polymer ?
#
loop_
_entity_poly.entity_id
_entity_poly.type
_entity_poly.pdbx_seq_one_letter_code
_entity_poly.pdbx_strand_id
1 'polypeptide(L)'
;MKNSIKTLTAIAIISLSALRLQAQSSTGSNGIYLTEQDYKLNKLTYTLSPTDKMQLNEFLDGKNINLVYQGKKLTLAKSEIFGYRMHNQDFRFFHNEAYSILDTAGFTLYKKDKLTQQGKGYLPVETYFYSVNLAQPVQKLTIENLWNSFPTQTGFRYSIQNNFKQDADLIAYDKLSNQYKLKYLYFQQNGAMAHANL
;
A
#
# COMPACT_ATOMS: atom_id res chain seq x y z
N MET A 1 12.35 -52.59 59.74
CA MET A 1 13.42 -51.92 59.01
C MET A 1 12.80 -51.17 57.84
N LYS A 2 12.84 -49.87 57.86
CA LYS A 2 12.20 -48.96 56.94
C LYS A 2 13.09 -48.71 55.73
N ASN A 3 12.65 -49.01 54.51
CA ASN A 3 13.28 -48.56 53.31
C ASN A 3 12.41 -47.49 52.67
N SER A 4 12.85 -46.26 52.77
CA SER A 4 12.30 -45.10 52.11
C SER A 4 12.78 -45.07 50.65
N ILE A 5 11.90 -45.28 49.72
CA ILE A 5 12.16 -45.03 48.31
C ILE A 5 11.93 -43.54 48.08
N LYS A 6 13.02 -42.81 47.83
CA LYS A 6 12.95 -41.42 47.39
C LYS A 6 12.68 -41.39 45.90
N THR A 7 11.44 -41.11 45.51
CA THR A 7 11.05 -40.81 44.15
C THR A 7 11.60 -39.43 43.79
N LEU A 8 12.60 -39.41 42.92
CA LEU A 8 13.16 -38.20 42.36
C LEU A 8 12.28 -37.77 41.15
N THR A 9 11.40 -36.82 41.37
CA THR A 9 10.57 -36.25 40.33
C THR A 9 11.44 -35.25 39.53
N ALA A 10 12.00 -35.65 38.42
CA ALA A 10 12.66 -34.77 37.48
C ALA A 10 11.60 -33.93 36.77
N ILE A 11 11.45 -32.68 37.18
CA ILE A 11 10.65 -31.68 36.45
C ILE A 11 11.48 -31.27 35.24
N ALA A 12 11.16 -31.84 34.07
CA ALA A 12 11.66 -31.34 32.79
C ALA A 12 10.96 -30.02 32.50
N ILE A 13 11.63 -28.91 32.83
CA ILE A 13 11.25 -27.58 32.37
C ILE A 13 11.56 -27.55 30.87
N ILE A 14 10.56 -27.86 30.07
CA ILE A 14 10.58 -27.56 28.63
C ILE A 14 10.49 -26.05 28.52
N SER A 15 11.66 -25.41 28.42
CA SER A 15 11.74 -24.02 28.00
C SER A 15 11.29 -23.95 26.55
N LEU A 16 9.99 -23.69 26.37
CA LEU A 16 9.41 -23.31 25.10
C LEU A 16 10.00 -21.93 24.76
N SER A 17 11.20 -21.92 24.16
CA SER A 17 11.76 -20.76 23.51
C SER A 17 10.78 -20.42 22.37
N ALA A 18 9.79 -19.58 22.70
CA ALA A 18 8.99 -18.90 21.71
C ALA A 18 9.99 -18.16 20.81
N LEU A 19 10.29 -18.74 19.67
CA LEU A 19 10.85 -18.01 18.54
C LEU A 19 9.86 -16.88 18.27
N ARG A 20 10.08 -15.74 18.92
CA ARG A 20 9.49 -14.49 18.47
C ARG A 20 10.10 -14.27 17.09
N LEU A 21 9.38 -14.70 16.04
CA LEU A 21 9.50 -14.04 14.75
C LEU A 21 9.16 -12.57 15.04
N GLN A 22 10.17 -11.80 15.34
CA GLN A 22 10.09 -10.37 15.20
C GLN A 22 9.92 -10.15 13.69
N ALA A 23 8.66 -10.07 13.26
CA ALA A 23 8.36 -9.29 12.08
C ALA A 23 8.91 -7.90 12.41
N GLN A 24 10.16 -7.65 12.05
CA GLN A 24 10.69 -6.30 12.02
C GLN A 24 9.78 -5.57 11.06
N SER A 25 8.80 -4.86 11.61
CA SER A 25 8.10 -3.84 10.86
C SER A 25 9.18 -2.89 10.39
N SER A 26 9.55 -2.98 9.12
CA SER A 26 10.53 -2.12 8.47
C SER A 26 9.95 -0.71 8.26
N THR A 27 9.29 -0.18 9.32
CA THR A 27 8.83 1.19 9.35
C THR A 27 10.04 2.09 9.22
N GLY A 28 10.20 2.68 8.04
CA GLY A 28 11.29 3.59 7.71
C GLY A 28 12.32 3.08 6.70
N SER A 29 12.41 1.78 6.40
CA SER A 29 13.34 1.28 5.39
C SER A 29 12.85 1.55 3.97
N ASN A 30 13.72 2.08 3.11
CA ASN A 30 13.44 2.16 1.67
C ASN A 30 13.68 0.80 1.00
N GLY A 31 13.02 0.54 -0.13
CA GLY A 31 13.22 -0.74 -0.81
C GLY A 31 12.20 -1.04 -1.90
N ILE A 32 12.27 -2.25 -2.45
CA ILE A 32 11.44 -2.71 -3.57
C ILE A 32 10.60 -3.91 -3.15
N TYR A 33 9.35 -3.89 -3.54
CA TYR A 33 8.43 -5.02 -3.53
C TYR A 33 8.40 -5.64 -4.94
N LEU A 34 8.85 -6.89 -5.09
CA LEU A 34 8.76 -7.55 -6.39
C LEU A 34 7.32 -7.93 -6.72
N THR A 35 6.57 -8.40 -5.74
CA THR A 35 5.20 -8.88 -5.94
C THR A 35 4.18 -8.13 -5.09
N GLU A 36 2.91 -8.19 -5.49
CA GLU A 36 1.78 -7.74 -4.65
C GLU A 36 1.76 -8.45 -3.30
N GLN A 37 2.12 -9.73 -3.26
CA GLN A 37 2.19 -10.50 -2.03
C GLN A 37 3.28 -9.97 -1.08
N ASP A 38 4.44 -9.60 -1.61
CA ASP A 38 5.51 -8.98 -0.81
C ASP A 38 5.01 -7.67 -0.18
N TYR A 39 4.27 -6.86 -0.96
CA TYR A 39 3.65 -5.64 -0.45
C TYR A 39 2.64 -5.93 0.67
N LYS A 40 1.71 -6.87 0.47
CA LYS A 40 0.70 -7.26 1.47
C LYS A 40 1.32 -7.78 2.77
N LEU A 41 2.45 -8.46 2.67
CA LEU A 41 3.23 -8.95 3.81
C LEU A 41 4.16 -7.90 4.41
N ASN A 42 4.17 -6.67 3.87
CA ASN A 42 5.11 -5.61 4.25
C ASN A 42 6.58 -6.06 4.20
N LYS A 43 6.93 -6.90 3.23
CA LYS A 43 8.24 -7.51 3.05
C LYS A 43 8.94 -6.91 1.83
N LEU A 44 9.89 -6.03 2.07
CA LEU A 44 10.75 -5.52 1.00
C LEU A 44 11.68 -6.65 0.52
N THR A 45 11.61 -7.01 -0.76
CA THR A 45 12.51 -7.99 -1.37
C THR A 45 13.94 -7.47 -1.42
N TYR A 46 14.08 -6.18 -1.74
CA TYR A 46 15.34 -5.46 -1.66
C TYR A 46 15.19 -4.35 -0.61
N THR A 47 15.64 -4.61 0.61
CA THR A 47 15.70 -3.58 1.66
C THR A 47 16.99 -2.80 1.52
N LEU A 48 16.91 -1.50 1.27
CA LEU A 48 18.05 -0.66 1.00
C LEU A 48 18.75 -0.21 2.29
N SER A 49 20.05 -0.43 2.35
CA SER A 49 20.95 0.16 3.33
C SER A 49 21.33 1.60 2.94
N PRO A 50 21.97 2.39 3.83
CA PRO A 50 22.42 3.74 3.49
C PRO A 50 23.45 3.80 2.34
N THR A 51 24.14 2.71 2.06
CA THR A 51 25.12 2.61 0.96
C THR A 51 24.50 2.20 -0.38
N ASP A 52 23.28 1.64 -0.34
CA ASP A 52 22.56 1.23 -1.53
C ASP A 52 21.90 2.45 -2.21
N LYS A 53 21.64 2.35 -3.52
CA LYS A 53 21.06 3.44 -4.30
C LYS A 53 19.93 2.92 -5.18
N MET A 54 18.85 3.66 -5.25
CA MET A 54 17.73 3.40 -6.15
C MET A 54 17.47 4.62 -7.03
N GLN A 55 17.46 4.42 -8.35
CA GLN A 55 17.14 5.44 -9.35
C GLN A 55 15.88 5.01 -10.10
N LEU A 56 14.81 5.75 -9.91
CA LEU A 56 13.47 5.39 -10.43
C LEU A 56 13.30 5.67 -11.92
N ASN A 57 14.19 6.46 -12.52
CA ASN A 57 14.14 6.84 -13.94
C ASN A 57 12.74 7.32 -14.37
N GLU A 58 12.16 8.25 -13.62
CA GLU A 58 10.81 8.77 -13.88
C GLU A 58 10.77 9.76 -15.05
N PHE A 59 11.94 10.23 -15.46
CA PHE A 59 12.07 11.14 -16.58
C PHE A 59 11.96 10.36 -17.91
N LEU A 60 11.18 10.86 -18.85
CA LEU A 60 10.98 10.27 -20.19
C LEU A 60 10.41 8.82 -20.16
N ASP A 61 9.45 8.55 -19.31
CA ASP A 61 8.77 7.25 -19.20
C ASP A 61 9.74 6.06 -19.07
N GLY A 62 10.83 6.26 -18.34
CA GLY A 62 11.83 5.24 -18.13
C GLY A 62 11.25 3.93 -17.61
N LYS A 63 11.38 2.86 -18.38
CA LYS A 63 10.76 1.55 -18.14
C LYS A 63 11.46 0.75 -17.04
N ASN A 64 12.64 1.18 -16.61
CA ASN A 64 13.47 0.42 -15.68
C ASN A 64 13.81 1.25 -14.43
N ILE A 65 14.07 0.55 -13.34
CA ILE A 65 14.74 1.07 -12.15
C ILE A 65 16.19 0.58 -12.19
N ASN A 66 17.13 1.45 -11.87
CA ASN A 66 18.50 1.06 -11.62
C ASN A 66 18.75 1.00 -10.11
N LEU A 67 19.23 -0.14 -9.64
CA LEU A 67 19.50 -0.41 -8.24
C LEU A 67 20.98 -0.74 -8.05
N VAL A 68 21.63 -0.12 -7.06
CA VAL A 68 22.89 -0.60 -6.51
C VAL A 68 22.55 -1.22 -5.17
N TYR A 69 22.62 -2.53 -5.07
CA TYR A 69 22.25 -3.31 -3.90
C TYR A 69 23.42 -4.19 -3.46
N GLN A 70 23.91 -3.98 -2.25
CA GLN A 70 25.07 -4.68 -1.72
C GLN A 70 26.27 -4.67 -2.69
N GLY A 71 26.53 -3.50 -3.30
CA GLY A 71 27.61 -3.30 -4.25
C GLY A 71 27.35 -3.84 -5.68
N LYS A 72 26.25 -4.54 -5.92
CA LYS A 72 25.89 -5.05 -7.25
C LYS A 72 24.92 -4.10 -7.96
N LYS A 73 25.13 -3.90 -9.26
CA LYS A 73 24.20 -3.15 -10.11
C LYS A 73 23.13 -4.09 -10.65
N LEU A 74 21.88 -3.73 -10.45
CA LEU A 74 20.71 -4.45 -10.95
C LEU A 74 19.85 -3.48 -11.76
N THR A 75 19.24 -3.96 -12.83
CA THR A 75 18.23 -3.23 -13.60
C THR A 75 16.93 -4.05 -13.52
N LEU A 76 15.87 -3.44 -13.02
CA LEU A 76 14.57 -4.08 -12.85
C LEU A 76 13.54 -3.38 -13.73
N ALA A 77 12.80 -4.14 -14.53
CA ALA A 77 11.71 -3.59 -15.32
C ALA A 77 10.54 -3.21 -14.40
N LYS A 78 10.03 -1.98 -14.52
CA LYS A 78 8.87 -1.52 -13.72
C LYS A 78 7.62 -2.36 -13.92
N SER A 79 7.49 -2.99 -15.09
CA SER A 79 6.38 -3.89 -15.43
C SER A 79 6.45 -5.24 -14.72
N GLU A 80 7.62 -5.62 -14.19
CA GLU A 80 7.88 -6.93 -13.54
C GLU A 80 7.91 -6.82 -12.02
N ILE A 81 7.79 -5.62 -11.47
CA ILE A 81 7.79 -5.39 -10.03
C ILE A 81 6.49 -4.71 -9.59
N PHE A 82 6.04 -5.02 -8.38
CA PHE A 82 4.84 -4.39 -7.84
C PHE A 82 5.05 -2.91 -7.58
N GLY A 83 6.17 -2.55 -6.89
CA GLY A 83 6.40 -1.17 -6.50
C GLY A 83 7.58 -1.01 -5.55
N TYR A 84 7.58 0.08 -4.82
CA TYR A 84 8.68 0.42 -3.91
C TYR A 84 8.19 1.20 -2.69
N ARG A 85 9.03 1.23 -1.64
CA ARG A 85 8.91 2.12 -0.49
C ARG A 85 10.03 3.14 -0.50
N MET A 86 9.69 4.41 -0.31
CA MET A 86 10.63 5.51 -0.15
C MET A 86 10.06 6.52 0.86
N HIS A 87 10.90 6.97 1.80
CA HIS A 87 10.52 7.93 2.85
C HIS A 87 9.22 7.55 3.59
N ASN A 88 9.09 6.28 3.94
CA ASN A 88 7.91 5.71 4.62
C ASN A 88 6.59 5.80 3.81
N GLN A 89 6.68 6.05 2.50
CA GLN A 89 5.56 6.05 1.59
C GLN A 89 5.69 4.88 0.61
N ASP A 90 4.61 4.12 0.42
CA ASP A 90 4.54 3.03 -0.54
C ASP A 90 4.01 3.52 -1.88
N PHE A 91 4.61 2.99 -2.94
CA PHE A 91 4.26 3.29 -4.32
C PHE A 91 4.03 2.00 -5.10
N ARG A 92 3.02 2.00 -5.96
CA ARG A 92 2.76 0.94 -6.92
C ARG A 92 3.15 1.38 -8.32
N PHE A 93 3.79 0.50 -9.10
CA PHE A 93 3.96 0.71 -10.53
C PHE A 93 2.74 0.23 -11.31
N PHE A 94 2.34 1.04 -12.27
CA PHE A 94 1.34 0.67 -13.27
C PHE A 94 1.65 1.44 -14.57
N HIS A 95 1.79 0.73 -15.69
CA HIS A 95 2.21 1.29 -16.99
C HIS A 95 3.48 2.16 -16.89
N ASN A 96 4.51 1.67 -16.17
CA ASN A 96 5.79 2.33 -15.88
C ASN A 96 5.70 3.61 -15.03
N GLU A 97 4.52 4.03 -14.63
CA GLU A 97 4.29 5.16 -13.75
C GLU A 97 4.19 4.72 -12.28
N ALA A 98 4.67 5.57 -11.37
CA ALA A 98 4.58 5.34 -9.93
C ALA A 98 3.36 6.06 -9.35
N TYR A 99 2.57 5.33 -8.55
CA TYR A 99 1.39 5.84 -7.86
C TYR A 99 1.57 5.67 -6.35
N SER A 100 1.56 6.76 -5.61
CA SER A 100 1.60 6.76 -4.14
C SER A 100 0.34 6.12 -3.59
N ILE A 101 0.47 5.07 -2.79
CA ILE A 101 -0.65 4.36 -2.17
C ILE A 101 -1.12 5.16 -0.96
N LEU A 102 -2.40 5.55 -0.95
CA LEU A 102 -3.01 6.32 0.15
C LEU A 102 -3.76 5.42 1.12
N ASP A 103 -4.54 4.47 0.59
CA ASP A 103 -5.41 3.59 1.38
C ASP A 103 -5.76 2.35 0.56
N THR A 104 -5.61 1.16 1.13
CA THR A 104 -5.90 -0.12 0.47
C THR A 104 -7.15 -0.83 0.98
N ALA A 105 -7.83 -0.28 1.99
CA ALA A 105 -9.00 -0.91 2.57
C ALA A 105 -10.18 -0.95 1.58
N GLY A 106 -10.74 -2.12 1.32
CA GLY A 106 -11.85 -2.35 0.39
C GLY A 106 -11.46 -2.24 -1.09
N PHE A 107 -11.05 -1.07 -1.53
CA PHE A 107 -10.43 -0.81 -2.83
C PHE A 107 -9.25 0.15 -2.61
N THR A 108 -8.34 0.30 -3.57
CA THR A 108 -7.12 1.09 -3.34
C THR A 108 -7.26 2.51 -3.88
N LEU A 109 -6.90 3.50 -3.06
CA LEU A 109 -6.74 4.90 -3.47
C LEU A 109 -5.27 5.23 -3.67
N TYR A 110 -5.01 6.03 -4.68
CA TYR A 110 -3.66 6.49 -5.02
C TYR A 110 -3.62 7.99 -5.28
N LYS A 111 -2.42 8.53 -5.16
CA LYS A 111 -2.08 9.89 -5.58
C LYS A 111 -0.89 9.86 -6.54
N LYS A 112 -0.89 10.79 -7.49
CA LYS A 112 0.25 11.08 -8.33
C LYS A 112 0.32 12.58 -8.54
N ASP A 113 1.51 13.15 -8.36
CA ASP A 113 1.77 14.53 -8.70
C ASP A 113 2.04 14.62 -10.20
N LYS A 114 1.28 15.44 -10.90
CA LYS A 114 1.41 15.67 -12.31
C LYS A 114 1.80 17.13 -12.55
N LEU A 115 2.92 17.35 -13.25
CA LEU A 115 3.30 18.69 -13.66
C LEU A 115 2.26 19.22 -14.66
N THR A 116 1.60 20.30 -14.29
CA THR A 116 0.59 20.95 -15.13
C THR A 116 1.03 22.37 -15.40
N GLN A 117 0.93 22.82 -16.66
CA GLN A 117 1.24 24.19 -17.02
C GLN A 117 0.26 25.14 -16.36
N GLN A 118 0.78 26.07 -15.56
CA GLN A 118 0.02 27.12 -14.92
C GLN A 118 0.70 28.47 -15.25
N GLY A 119 0.06 29.22 -16.14
CA GLY A 119 0.65 30.46 -16.65
C GLY A 119 1.95 30.22 -17.41
N LYS A 120 3.05 30.87 -16.99
CA LYS A 120 4.37 30.73 -17.62
C LYS A 120 5.23 29.59 -17.05
N GLY A 121 4.72 28.79 -16.11
CA GLY A 121 5.47 27.71 -15.45
C GLY A 121 4.70 26.41 -15.33
N TYR A 122 5.40 25.38 -14.87
CA TYR A 122 4.79 24.08 -14.51
C TYR A 122 4.75 23.96 -13.00
N LEU A 123 3.57 23.64 -12.45
CA LEU A 123 3.40 23.35 -11.03
C LEU A 123 2.90 21.92 -10.85
N PRO A 124 3.33 21.22 -9.79
CA PRO A 124 2.78 19.91 -9.46
C PRO A 124 1.33 20.07 -9.04
N VAL A 125 0.44 19.32 -9.69
CA VAL A 125 -0.96 19.20 -9.34
C VAL A 125 -1.23 17.78 -8.90
N GLU A 126 -1.77 17.63 -7.70
CA GLU A 126 -2.17 16.33 -7.20
C GLU A 126 -3.32 15.78 -8.02
N THR A 127 -3.14 14.58 -8.54
CA THR A 127 -4.17 13.86 -9.27
C THR A 127 -4.42 12.53 -8.56
N TYR A 128 -5.68 12.16 -8.41
CA TYR A 128 -6.08 10.99 -7.65
C TYR A 128 -6.57 9.88 -8.56
N PHE A 129 -6.27 8.66 -8.14
CA PHE A 129 -6.54 7.43 -8.86
C PHE A 129 -7.05 6.36 -7.90
N TYR A 130 -7.59 5.29 -8.45
CA TYR A 130 -8.01 4.13 -7.69
C TYR A 130 -7.83 2.85 -8.50
N SER A 131 -7.87 1.71 -7.82
CA SER A 131 -8.10 0.40 -8.42
C SER A 131 -9.04 -0.41 -7.54
N VAL A 132 -9.87 -1.27 -8.13
CA VAL A 132 -10.82 -2.12 -7.38
C VAL A 132 -10.10 -3.03 -6.39
N ASN A 133 -8.91 -3.47 -6.76
CA ASN A 133 -7.94 -4.14 -5.88
C ASN A 133 -6.52 -3.92 -6.41
N LEU A 134 -5.52 -4.43 -5.70
CA LEU A 134 -4.12 -4.23 -6.07
C LEU A 134 -3.69 -4.92 -7.38
N ALA A 135 -4.43 -5.92 -7.87
CA ALA A 135 -4.15 -6.61 -9.14
C ALA A 135 -4.79 -5.91 -10.35
N GLN A 136 -5.86 -5.14 -10.12
CA GLN A 136 -6.63 -4.49 -11.20
C GLN A 136 -5.97 -3.19 -11.70
N PRO A 137 -6.30 -2.74 -12.91
CA PRO A 137 -5.78 -1.48 -13.47
C PRO A 137 -5.99 -0.28 -12.57
N VAL A 138 -5.00 0.61 -12.54
CA VAL A 138 -5.13 1.94 -11.93
C VAL A 138 -5.90 2.84 -12.88
N GLN A 139 -6.97 3.47 -12.39
CA GLN A 139 -7.86 4.35 -13.14
C GLN A 139 -7.93 5.72 -12.47
N LYS A 140 -8.21 6.76 -13.25
CA LYS A 140 -8.45 8.09 -12.70
C LYS A 140 -9.65 8.06 -11.76
N LEU A 141 -9.54 8.69 -10.61
CA LEU A 141 -10.62 8.79 -9.63
C LEU A 141 -11.66 9.81 -10.14
N THR A 142 -12.75 9.30 -10.72
CA THR A 142 -13.91 10.08 -11.18
C THR A 142 -15.19 9.39 -10.75
N ILE A 143 -16.28 10.16 -10.62
CA ILE A 143 -17.61 9.61 -10.31
C ILE A 143 -18.01 8.57 -11.36
N GLU A 144 -17.79 8.87 -12.64
CA GLU A 144 -18.10 7.97 -13.75
C GLU A 144 -17.32 6.65 -13.69
N ASN A 145 -16.00 6.72 -13.51
CA ASN A 145 -15.15 5.53 -13.43
C ASN A 145 -15.53 4.64 -12.23
N LEU A 146 -15.78 5.25 -11.07
CA LEU A 146 -16.25 4.51 -9.89
C LEU A 146 -17.59 3.84 -10.16
N TRP A 147 -18.54 4.56 -10.77
CA TRP A 147 -19.85 4.02 -11.13
C TRP A 147 -19.71 2.76 -12.00
N ASN A 148 -18.85 2.80 -13.00
CA ASN A 148 -18.63 1.70 -13.94
C ASN A 148 -17.84 0.53 -13.30
N SER A 149 -16.94 0.80 -12.36
CA SER A 149 -16.10 -0.23 -11.73
C SER A 149 -16.80 -1.05 -10.66
N PHE A 150 -17.93 -0.57 -10.12
CA PHE A 150 -18.70 -1.26 -9.07
C PHE A 150 -20.14 -1.61 -9.52
N PRO A 151 -20.35 -2.33 -10.63
CA PRO A 151 -21.67 -2.51 -11.24
C PRO A 151 -22.67 -3.25 -10.34
N THR A 152 -22.20 -4.15 -9.49
CA THR A 152 -23.04 -4.95 -8.57
C THR A 152 -23.29 -4.27 -7.22
N GLN A 153 -22.57 -3.19 -6.92
CA GLN A 153 -22.65 -2.48 -5.64
C GLN A 153 -23.59 -1.26 -5.76
N THR A 154 -24.87 -1.52 -6.01
CA THR A 154 -25.87 -0.48 -6.28
C THR A 154 -25.96 0.57 -5.19
N GLY A 155 -25.97 0.17 -3.91
CA GLY A 155 -25.99 1.08 -2.77
C GLY A 155 -24.80 2.05 -2.76
N PHE A 156 -23.60 1.54 -3.02
CA PHE A 156 -22.38 2.36 -3.08
C PHE A 156 -22.43 3.34 -4.27
N ARG A 157 -22.86 2.90 -5.45
CA ARG A 157 -23.02 3.75 -6.63
C ARG A 157 -23.95 4.94 -6.37
N TYR A 158 -25.13 4.70 -5.80
CA TYR A 158 -26.04 5.78 -5.43
C TYR A 158 -25.51 6.67 -4.31
N SER A 159 -24.77 6.10 -3.35
CA SER A 159 -24.12 6.89 -2.31
C SER A 159 -23.08 7.85 -2.89
N ILE A 160 -22.33 7.44 -3.92
CA ILE A 160 -21.40 8.33 -4.63
C ILE A 160 -22.16 9.51 -5.24
N GLN A 161 -23.22 9.26 -6.03
CA GLN A 161 -24.00 10.31 -6.70
C GLN A 161 -24.65 11.29 -5.72
N ASN A 162 -25.13 10.79 -4.59
CA ASN A 162 -25.83 11.62 -3.61
C ASN A 162 -24.87 12.47 -2.74
N ASN A 163 -23.61 12.03 -2.58
CA ASN A 163 -22.67 12.66 -1.66
C ASN A 163 -21.59 13.50 -2.33
N PHE A 164 -21.33 13.31 -3.61
CA PHE A 164 -20.29 14.01 -4.34
C PHE A 164 -20.86 14.71 -5.57
N LYS A 165 -20.59 16.01 -5.70
CA LYS A 165 -21.08 16.82 -6.83
C LYS A 165 -20.10 16.86 -8.00
N GLN A 166 -18.83 16.70 -7.70
CA GLN A 166 -17.73 16.78 -8.65
C GLN A 166 -16.61 15.80 -8.26
N ASP A 167 -15.77 15.43 -9.20
CA ASP A 167 -14.67 14.46 -8.98
C ASP A 167 -13.71 14.89 -7.88
N ALA A 168 -13.46 16.19 -7.75
CA ALA A 168 -12.58 16.73 -6.72
C ALA A 168 -13.06 16.44 -5.28
N ASP A 169 -14.36 16.24 -5.09
CA ASP A 169 -14.93 15.95 -3.76
C ASP A 169 -14.64 14.51 -3.30
N LEU A 170 -14.32 13.59 -4.23
CA LEU A 170 -14.12 12.17 -3.96
C LEU A 170 -12.97 11.87 -2.99
N ILE A 171 -11.99 12.77 -2.92
CA ILE A 171 -10.83 12.64 -2.02
C ILE A 171 -11.05 13.30 -0.65
N ALA A 172 -12.24 13.78 -0.35
CA ALA A 172 -12.55 14.38 0.93
C ALA A 172 -12.18 13.45 2.10
N TYR A 173 -11.32 13.94 2.99
CA TYR A 173 -10.83 13.22 4.16
C TYR A 173 -11.47 13.78 5.43
N ASP A 174 -12.08 12.91 6.21
CA ASP A 174 -12.62 13.27 7.51
C ASP A 174 -11.57 13.03 8.60
N LYS A 175 -11.08 14.12 9.17
CA LYS A 175 -10.07 14.08 10.24
C LYS A 175 -10.60 13.50 11.56
N LEU A 176 -11.92 13.59 11.81
CA LEU A 176 -12.51 13.09 13.05
C LEU A 176 -12.59 11.56 13.02
N SER A 177 -13.04 10.99 11.90
CA SER A 177 -13.13 9.55 11.71
C SER A 177 -11.84 8.94 11.13
N ASN A 178 -10.83 9.78 10.83
CA ASN A 178 -9.54 9.40 10.28
C ASN A 178 -9.63 8.53 9.02
N GLN A 179 -10.55 8.89 8.10
CA GLN A 179 -10.78 8.13 6.87
C GLN A 179 -11.28 9.00 5.72
N TYR A 180 -11.12 8.51 4.51
CA TYR A 180 -11.73 9.12 3.33
C TYR A 180 -13.25 8.92 3.33
N LYS A 181 -14.03 9.98 3.06
CA LYS A 181 -15.50 9.91 2.99
C LYS A 181 -15.96 8.83 2.00
N LEU A 182 -15.27 8.71 0.87
CA LEU A 182 -15.55 7.68 -0.14
C LEU A 182 -15.40 6.26 0.41
N LYS A 183 -14.38 6.00 1.24
CA LYS A 183 -14.17 4.71 1.91
C LYS A 183 -15.24 4.42 2.94
N TYR A 184 -15.58 5.41 3.75
CA TYR A 184 -16.69 5.29 4.70
C TYR A 184 -17.98 4.85 4.01
N LEU A 185 -18.37 5.52 2.92
CA LEU A 185 -19.58 5.16 2.14
C LEU A 185 -19.49 3.76 1.55
N TYR A 186 -18.32 3.35 1.06
CA TYR A 186 -18.09 1.99 0.55
C TYR A 186 -18.37 0.93 1.63
N PHE A 187 -17.79 1.08 2.81
CA PHE A 187 -17.97 0.11 3.90
C PHE A 187 -19.37 0.15 4.49
N GLN A 188 -19.98 1.32 4.61
CA GLN A 188 -21.36 1.47 5.08
C GLN A 188 -22.34 0.69 4.21
N GLN A 189 -22.19 0.74 2.89
CA GLN A 189 -23.08 0.06 1.95
C GLN A 189 -22.79 -1.43 1.79
N ASN A 190 -21.60 -1.90 2.10
CA ASN A 190 -21.23 -3.31 1.99
C ASN A 190 -21.32 -4.07 3.34
N GLY A 191 -21.87 -3.45 4.38
CA GLY A 191 -22.05 -4.08 5.70
C GLY A 191 -20.73 -4.37 6.44
N ALA A 192 -19.59 -3.99 5.84
CA ALA A 192 -18.30 -4.11 6.48
C ALA A 192 -18.01 -2.79 7.22
N MET A 193 -18.53 -2.64 8.44
CA MET A 193 -17.99 -1.63 9.36
C MET A 193 -16.51 -1.92 9.47
N ALA A 194 -15.68 -1.02 8.95
CA ALA A 194 -14.27 -1.04 9.29
C ALA A 194 -14.23 -0.91 10.81
N HIS A 195 -13.93 -2.00 11.53
CA HIS A 195 -13.54 -1.90 12.91
C HIS A 195 -12.27 -1.07 12.90
N ALA A 196 -12.42 0.24 13.15
CA ALA A 196 -11.32 1.08 13.50
C ALA A 196 -10.68 0.42 14.71
N ASN A 197 -9.51 -0.16 14.52
CA ASN A 197 -8.68 -0.62 15.63
C ASN A 197 -8.41 0.61 16.50
N LEU A 198 -9.09 0.65 17.63
CA LEU A 198 -8.76 1.50 18.75
C LEU A 198 -7.38 1.12 19.31
#